data_6f1494ff460d3750bbe6fcca92e7adaf
#
_entry.id   6f1494ff460d3750bbe6fcca92e7adaf
#
_cell.length_a   1.000
_cell.length_b   1.000
_cell.length_c   1.000
_cell.angle_alpha   90.00
_cell.angle_beta   90.00
_cell.angle_gamma   90.00
#
_symmetry.space_group_name_H-M   'P 1'
#
loop_
_entity.id
_entity.type
_entity.pdbx_description
1 polymer ?
#
loop_
_entity_poly.entity_id
_entity_poly.type
_entity_poly.pdbx_seq_one_letter_code
_entity_poly.pdbx_strand_id
1 'polypeptide(L)'
;HGQHDHAIHAVMFGPDGRLYFNFGNFNAELRRPDGTLVKDVFGNPVNNSRQPYQEGMVIRCEMDGSRVEVLGHNFRNNWEVTVDSFGSMWQSDNDNELSSCRVNFVMEYGNYGYRDEKTGADYRSRRTNIEATMQRRMWHQNDPGVVPNLLITGSGAPTGILVYEGDLLPAQFHGQMIHAEPGRNRVWAFPAQQAGAGYTARIVDLVRNDVDHDYRPADVSVAPDGSLLIADWFDPVDCCHRTINDAGRIFRVAPPGHAYRVPAYDYQTPEGAVQALQSPNLSARYRAWTALVGMQASARPALDLLASNPNPRFRARALWALAAIGDGAAQAIETALRDKSADVRLLALRIARRHRLPVEAFVRRLVRDDSAQVRRECAVSLHRLESAESVQLWVELATQYDGHDRWYLEALGIGEKGKEAACLKAWLK
;
A
#
# COMPACT_ATOMS: atom_id res chain seq x y z
N HIS A 1 -15.62 -14.09 22.12
CA HIS A 1 -15.27 -15.00 21.02
C HIS A 1 -15.64 -14.33 19.71
N GLY A 2 -14.72 -13.50 19.20
CA GLY A 2 -14.89 -12.82 17.93
C GLY A 2 -14.40 -13.69 16.76
N GLN A 3 -14.75 -13.29 15.57
CA GLN A 3 -14.14 -13.82 14.35
C GLN A 3 -12.65 -13.45 14.35
N HIS A 4 -11.80 -14.39 14.70
CA HIS A 4 -10.36 -14.20 14.83
C HIS A 4 -9.66 -13.97 13.49
N ASP A 5 -10.33 -14.33 12.38
CA ASP A 5 -9.90 -14.10 11.01
C ASP A 5 -10.09 -12.65 10.50
N HIS A 6 -10.67 -11.76 11.30
CA HIS A 6 -10.79 -10.33 11.03
C HIS A 6 -9.92 -9.49 12.00
N ALA A 7 -8.87 -10.08 12.56
CA ALA A 7 -7.96 -9.42 13.50
C ALA A 7 -6.81 -8.67 12.78
N ILE A 8 -5.68 -8.49 13.47
CA ILE A 8 -4.46 -7.92 12.88
C ILE A 8 -3.85 -8.94 11.93
N HIS A 9 -3.56 -8.49 10.74
CA HIS A 9 -2.92 -9.27 9.68
C HIS A 9 -1.63 -8.60 9.24
N ALA A 10 -0.71 -9.42 8.75
CA ALA A 10 0.48 -9.08 7.98
C ALA A 10 1.22 -7.81 8.43
N VAL A 11 2.25 -7.99 9.22
CA VAL A 11 3.17 -6.90 9.58
C VAL A 11 4.35 -6.92 8.63
N MET A 12 4.60 -5.80 7.94
CA MET A 12 5.71 -5.68 7.00
C MET A 12 6.52 -4.40 7.20
N PHE A 13 7.75 -4.41 6.68
CA PHE A 13 8.61 -3.24 6.68
C PHE A 13 8.43 -2.44 5.39
N GLY A 14 8.22 -1.14 5.54
CA GLY A 14 8.21 -0.22 4.42
C GLY A 14 9.60 0.25 4.02
N PRO A 15 9.74 0.82 2.82
CA PRO A 15 11.01 1.35 2.32
C PRO A 15 11.49 2.59 3.11
N ASP A 16 10.62 3.20 3.88
CA ASP A 16 10.85 4.34 4.77
C ASP A 16 11.26 3.95 6.20
N GLY A 17 11.52 2.66 6.43
CA GLY A 17 11.95 2.11 7.72
C GLY A 17 10.86 1.99 8.77
N ARG A 18 9.57 2.08 8.39
CA ARG A 18 8.42 1.95 9.31
C ARG A 18 7.72 0.61 9.15
N LEU A 19 6.89 0.27 10.14
CA LEU A 19 5.99 -0.88 10.08
C LEU A 19 4.67 -0.49 9.42
N TYR A 20 4.18 -1.40 8.57
CA TYR A 20 2.86 -1.35 7.96
C TYR A 20 2.10 -2.61 8.30
N PHE A 21 0.85 -2.48 8.64
CA PHE A 21 -0.03 -3.61 8.92
C PHE A 21 -1.48 -3.21 8.72
N ASN A 22 -2.35 -4.18 8.69
CA ASN A 22 -3.78 -3.95 8.64
C ASN A 22 -4.53 -4.85 9.62
N PHE A 23 -5.76 -4.49 9.87
CA PHE A 23 -6.72 -5.33 10.55
C PHE A 23 -8.09 -5.21 9.89
N GLY A 24 -8.85 -6.31 9.96
CA GLY A 24 -10.21 -6.37 9.47
C GLY A 24 -11.20 -5.63 10.38
N ASN A 25 -12.48 -5.68 10.04
CA ASN A 25 -13.50 -4.84 10.66
C ASN A 25 -14.01 -5.33 12.03
N PHE A 26 -13.57 -6.48 12.50
CA PHE A 26 -14.07 -7.00 13.75
C PHE A 26 -13.22 -6.54 14.95
N ASN A 27 -13.84 -5.81 15.90
CA ASN A 27 -13.13 -5.21 17.04
C ASN A 27 -11.88 -4.39 16.63
N ALA A 28 -11.99 -3.67 15.53
CA ALA A 28 -10.90 -2.89 14.97
C ALA A 28 -10.53 -1.72 15.87
N GLU A 29 -9.71 -1.97 16.87
CA GLU A 29 -9.17 -0.97 17.81
C GLU A 29 -7.73 -1.31 18.19
N LEU A 30 -6.91 -0.29 18.33
CA LEU A 30 -5.52 -0.43 18.75
C LEU A 30 -5.36 0.05 20.21
N ARG A 31 -4.92 -0.84 21.09
CA ARG A 31 -4.72 -0.55 22.51
C ARG A 31 -3.27 -0.76 22.93
N ARG A 32 -2.85 0.03 23.89
CA ARG A 32 -1.60 -0.18 24.63
C ARG A 32 -1.75 -1.34 25.60
N PRO A 33 -0.65 -1.90 26.14
CA PRO A 33 -0.72 -2.95 27.16
C PRO A 33 -1.51 -2.57 28.42
N ASP A 34 -1.58 -1.28 28.75
CA ASP A 34 -2.37 -0.75 29.87
C ASP A 34 -3.88 -0.61 29.56
N GLY A 35 -4.31 -1.00 28.36
CA GLY A 35 -5.70 -0.94 27.92
C GLY A 35 -6.12 0.41 27.32
N THR A 36 -5.27 1.43 27.33
CA THR A 36 -5.61 2.73 26.73
C THR A 36 -5.63 2.68 25.22
N LEU A 37 -6.60 3.36 24.58
CA LEU A 37 -6.66 3.46 23.13
C LEU A 37 -5.45 4.25 22.59
N VAL A 38 -4.84 3.71 21.54
CA VAL A 38 -3.82 4.41 20.79
C VAL A 38 -4.48 5.55 20.01
N LYS A 39 -3.82 6.70 20.00
CA LYS A 39 -4.18 7.83 19.14
C LYS A 39 -3.22 7.94 17.96
N ASP A 40 -3.77 8.31 16.81
CA ASP A 40 -2.97 8.62 15.64
C ASP A 40 -2.23 9.96 15.77
N VAL A 41 -1.44 10.30 14.75
CA VAL A 41 -0.67 11.57 14.69
C VAL A 41 -1.55 12.82 14.67
N PHE A 42 -2.84 12.70 14.42
CA PHE A 42 -3.83 13.78 14.44
C PHE A 42 -4.62 13.82 15.75
N GLY A 43 -4.32 12.93 16.71
CA GLY A 43 -4.99 12.85 18.01
C GLY A 43 -6.30 12.05 18.03
N ASN A 44 -6.66 11.40 16.93
CA ASN A 44 -7.88 10.59 16.84
C ASN A 44 -7.65 9.20 17.46
N PRO A 45 -8.63 8.61 18.14
CA PRO A 45 -8.54 7.22 18.58
C PRO A 45 -8.53 6.28 17.36
N VAL A 46 -7.63 5.31 17.38
CA VAL A 46 -7.56 4.27 16.35
C VAL A 46 -8.55 3.17 16.72
N ASN A 47 -9.78 3.34 16.26
CA ASN A 47 -10.85 2.38 16.42
C ASN A 47 -11.92 2.54 15.34
N ASN A 48 -12.81 1.56 15.20
CA ASN A 48 -13.89 1.56 14.23
C ASN A 48 -15.21 2.18 14.74
N SER A 49 -15.13 3.20 15.56
CA SER A 49 -16.28 3.89 16.14
C SER A 49 -17.06 4.78 15.17
N ARG A 50 -16.73 4.76 13.89
CA ARG A 50 -17.26 5.52 12.74
C ARG A 50 -16.77 6.95 12.61
N GLN A 51 -16.19 7.53 13.62
CA GLN A 51 -15.69 8.91 13.57
C GLN A 51 -14.31 8.99 14.25
N PRO A 52 -13.26 9.31 13.53
CA PRO A 52 -13.20 9.54 12.07
C PRO A 52 -13.01 8.25 11.25
N TYR A 53 -12.74 7.11 11.89
CA TYR A 53 -12.46 5.84 11.25
C TYR A 53 -13.59 4.83 11.45
N GLN A 54 -13.79 3.97 10.48
CA GLN A 54 -14.73 2.86 10.58
C GLN A 54 -14.19 1.61 9.90
N GLU A 55 -14.65 0.44 10.37
CA GLU A 55 -14.38 -0.87 9.81
C GLU A 55 -12.88 -1.21 9.76
N GLY A 56 -12.42 -2.01 8.81
CA GLY A 56 -11.02 -2.38 8.67
C GLY A 56 -10.13 -1.21 8.28
N MET A 57 -8.84 -1.28 8.64
CA MET A 57 -7.88 -0.17 8.47
C MET A 57 -6.53 -0.66 7.96
N VAL A 58 -5.81 0.23 7.29
CA VAL A 58 -4.38 0.13 7.02
C VAL A 58 -3.64 1.10 7.92
N ILE A 59 -2.64 0.61 8.61
CA ILE A 59 -1.91 1.34 9.64
C ILE A 59 -0.43 1.40 9.30
N ARG A 60 0.20 2.52 9.66
CA ARG A 60 1.66 2.70 9.64
C ARG A 60 2.12 3.25 10.98
N CYS A 61 3.26 2.79 11.49
CA CYS A 61 3.87 3.33 12.70
C CYS A 61 5.40 3.21 12.68
N GLU A 62 6.08 3.87 13.61
CA GLU A 62 7.51 3.64 13.85
C GLU A 62 7.75 2.23 14.38
N MET A 63 9.00 1.76 14.33
CA MET A 63 9.40 0.44 14.80
C MET A 63 9.12 0.19 16.29
N ASP A 64 9.02 1.25 17.10
CA ASP A 64 8.67 1.19 18.51
C ASP A 64 7.15 1.30 18.79
N GLY A 65 6.34 1.31 17.74
CA GLY A 65 4.88 1.47 17.80
C GLY A 65 4.42 2.91 18.02
N SER A 66 5.32 3.88 18.02
CA SER A 66 4.96 5.29 18.11
C SER A 66 4.50 5.86 16.76
N ARG A 67 3.95 7.09 16.77
CA ARG A 67 3.54 7.82 15.56
C ARG A 67 2.63 7.02 14.64
N VAL A 68 1.57 6.47 15.20
CA VAL A 68 0.57 5.71 14.46
C VAL A 68 -0.18 6.61 13.49
N GLU A 69 -0.32 6.16 12.25
CA GLU A 69 -1.10 6.81 11.19
C GLU A 69 -2.10 5.80 10.61
N VAL A 70 -3.35 6.22 10.46
CA VAL A 70 -4.36 5.46 9.71
C VAL A 70 -4.30 5.91 8.26
N LEU A 71 -3.84 5.04 7.37
CA LEU A 71 -3.59 5.34 5.96
C LEU A 71 -4.79 5.06 5.05
N GLY A 72 -5.71 4.26 5.52
CA GLY A 72 -6.97 3.96 4.85
C GLY A 72 -7.91 3.27 5.81
N HIS A 73 -9.21 3.45 5.62
CA HIS A 73 -10.22 2.86 6.48
C HIS A 73 -11.47 2.43 5.71
N ASN A 74 -12.40 1.80 6.41
CA ASN A 74 -13.66 1.32 5.84
C ASN A 74 -13.47 0.17 4.86
N PHE A 75 -12.51 -0.71 5.17
CA PHE A 75 -12.39 -2.03 4.57
C PHE A 75 -13.22 -3.05 5.34
N ARG A 76 -13.44 -4.24 4.77
CA ARG A 76 -14.10 -5.31 5.51
C ARG A 76 -13.08 -6.21 6.19
N ASN A 77 -12.44 -7.08 5.45
CA ASN A 77 -11.41 -7.98 5.94
C ASN A 77 -10.20 -7.92 5.03
N ASN A 78 -9.54 -6.78 5.10
CA ASN A 78 -8.31 -6.51 4.37
C ASN A 78 -7.18 -7.33 5.00
N TRP A 79 -6.74 -8.37 4.30
CA TRP A 79 -5.85 -9.37 4.85
C TRP A 79 -4.39 -8.91 4.90
N GLU A 80 -3.85 -8.47 3.78
CA GLU A 80 -2.46 -8.04 3.73
C GLU A 80 -2.28 -6.75 2.94
N VAL A 81 -1.46 -5.85 3.47
CA VAL A 81 -0.94 -4.69 2.77
C VAL A 81 0.49 -4.95 2.34
N THR A 82 0.82 -4.65 1.09
CA THR A 82 2.20 -4.64 0.59
C THR A 82 2.60 -3.23 0.18
N VAL A 83 3.89 -2.91 0.36
CA VAL A 83 4.44 -1.58 0.07
C VAL A 83 5.62 -1.75 -0.90
N ASP A 84 5.54 -1.08 -2.05
CA ASP A 84 6.62 -1.12 -3.04
C ASP A 84 7.78 -0.16 -2.71
N SER A 85 8.83 -0.19 -3.52
CA SER A 85 10.01 0.66 -3.32
C SER A 85 9.73 2.17 -3.38
N PHE A 86 8.63 2.58 -3.99
CA PHE A 86 8.22 3.99 -4.04
C PHE A 86 7.37 4.40 -2.83
N GLY A 87 6.96 3.43 -2.00
CA GLY A 87 6.04 3.62 -0.89
C GLY A 87 4.57 3.57 -1.30
N SER A 88 4.25 3.06 -2.50
CA SER A 88 2.88 2.80 -2.93
C SER A 88 2.36 1.53 -2.28
N MET A 89 1.12 1.58 -1.82
CA MET A 89 0.51 0.50 -1.05
C MET A 89 -0.58 -0.20 -1.86
N TRP A 90 -0.59 -1.52 -1.73
CA TRP A 90 -1.58 -2.39 -2.36
C TRP A 90 -2.09 -3.39 -1.34
N GLN A 91 -3.36 -3.77 -1.44
CA GLN A 91 -3.91 -4.78 -0.55
C GLN A 91 -5.07 -5.55 -1.17
N SER A 92 -5.31 -6.74 -0.62
CA SER A 92 -6.51 -7.52 -0.86
C SER A 92 -7.58 -7.26 0.20
N ASP A 93 -8.86 -7.42 -0.15
CA ASP A 93 -9.97 -7.22 0.77
C ASP A 93 -11.08 -8.23 0.48
N ASN A 94 -11.44 -9.02 1.48
CA ASN A 94 -12.42 -10.09 1.37
C ASN A 94 -13.84 -9.53 1.54
N ASP A 95 -14.73 -9.96 0.65
CA ASP A 95 -16.14 -9.60 0.69
C ASP A 95 -16.98 -10.44 1.69
N ASN A 96 -18.27 -10.33 1.59
CA ASN A 96 -19.24 -11.09 2.40
C ASN A 96 -19.96 -12.15 1.56
N GLU A 97 -19.21 -13.05 0.94
CA GLU A 97 -19.72 -14.16 0.11
C GLU A 97 -20.52 -13.70 -1.13
N LEU A 98 -20.20 -12.54 -1.68
CA LEU A 98 -20.95 -11.92 -2.77
C LEU A 98 -20.22 -11.91 -4.12
N SER A 99 -19.14 -12.65 -4.25
CA SER A 99 -18.28 -12.62 -5.44
C SER A 99 -17.72 -11.23 -5.77
N SER A 100 -17.39 -10.47 -4.74
CA SER A 100 -16.94 -9.08 -4.84
C SER A 100 -15.60 -8.83 -4.13
N CYS A 101 -14.84 -9.87 -3.79
CA CYS A 101 -13.48 -9.72 -3.28
C CYS A 101 -12.69 -8.81 -4.22
N ARG A 102 -11.78 -8.01 -3.66
CA ARG A 102 -11.11 -6.95 -4.42
C ARG A 102 -9.64 -6.82 -4.09
N VAL A 103 -8.91 -6.18 -5.00
CA VAL A 103 -7.59 -5.61 -4.76
C VAL A 103 -7.69 -4.10 -4.87
N ASN A 104 -7.00 -3.41 -3.98
CA ASN A 104 -6.98 -1.96 -3.89
C ASN A 104 -5.56 -1.42 -4.03
N PHE A 105 -5.44 -0.26 -4.70
CA PHE A 105 -4.38 0.69 -4.43
C PHE A 105 -4.78 1.50 -3.20
N VAL A 106 -3.94 1.53 -2.16
CA VAL A 106 -4.24 2.30 -0.94
C VAL A 106 -3.73 3.73 -1.10
N MET A 107 -4.64 4.65 -1.39
CA MET A 107 -4.40 6.08 -1.36
C MET A 107 -4.42 6.53 0.10
N GLU A 108 -3.37 7.18 0.57
CA GLU A 108 -3.27 7.61 1.97
C GLU A 108 -4.49 8.45 2.38
N TYR A 109 -5.06 8.15 3.55
CA TYR A 109 -6.27 8.77 4.15
C TYR A 109 -7.59 8.45 3.43
N GLY A 110 -7.62 7.51 2.50
CA GLY A 110 -8.80 7.15 1.73
C GLY A 110 -9.85 6.36 2.52
N ASN A 111 -11.11 6.55 2.13
CA ASN A 111 -12.26 5.75 2.54
C ASN A 111 -12.54 4.69 1.46
N TYR A 112 -12.72 3.41 1.88
CA TYR A 112 -12.86 2.28 0.95
C TYR A 112 -14.25 1.67 0.90
N GLY A 113 -15.23 2.30 1.53
CA GLY A 113 -16.66 2.16 1.23
C GLY A 113 -17.32 0.84 1.63
N TYR A 114 -16.80 0.08 2.60
CA TYR A 114 -17.54 -1.10 3.08
C TYR A 114 -18.87 -0.71 3.75
N ARG A 115 -18.90 0.46 4.39
CA ARG A 115 -20.10 1.08 4.95
C ARG A 115 -20.29 2.49 4.39
N ASP A 116 -21.52 2.93 4.32
CA ASP A 116 -21.81 4.33 4.08
C ASP A 116 -21.21 5.20 5.19
N GLU A 117 -20.43 6.20 4.82
CA GLU A 117 -19.67 7.00 5.78
C GLU A 117 -20.57 7.78 6.73
N LYS A 118 -21.69 8.30 6.24
CA LYS A 118 -22.58 9.18 7.00
C LYS A 118 -23.56 8.40 7.89
N THR A 119 -24.14 7.35 7.36
CA THR A 119 -25.20 6.60 8.05
C THR A 119 -24.70 5.30 8.70
N GLY A 120 -23.56 4.74 8.25
CA GLY A 120 -23.07 3.42 8.63
C GLY A 120 -23.88 2.27 8.02
N ALA A 121 -24.75 2.55 7.05
CA ALA A 121 -25.54 1.54 6.40
C ALA A 121 -24.67 0.56 5.59
N ASP A 122 -25.08 -0.70 5.54
CA ASP A 122 -24.41 -1.71 4.75
C ASP A 122 -24.92 -1.75 3.30
N TYR A 123 -24.30 -2.59 2.49
CA TYR A 123 -24.59 -2.78 1.07
C TYR A 123 -26.04 -3.21 0.76
N ARG A 124 -26.82 -3.65 1.76
CA ARG A 124 -28.22 -4.05 1.61
C ARG A 124 -29.17 -2.86 1.59
N SER A 125 -28.73 -1.72 2.11
CA SER A 125 -29.55 -0.51 2.20
C SER A 125 -29.64 0.19 0.84
N ARG A 126 -30.76 -0.01 0.14
CA ARG A 126 -31.03 0.65 -1.15
C ARG A 126 -31.25 2.16 -1.06
N ARG A 127 -31.45 2.71 0.13
CA ARG A 127 -31.64 4.16 0.31
C ARG A 127 -30.32 4.93 0.22
N THR A 128 -29.22 4.27 0.60
CA THR A 128 -27.89 4.86 0.64
C THR A 128 -26.97 4.33 -0.45
N ASN A 129 -27.43 3.32 -1.22
CA ASN A 129 -26.58 2.67 -2.23
C ASN A 129 -27.44 2.30 -3.45
N ILE A 130 -27.27 3.05 -4.53
CA ILE A 130 -28.06 2.96 -5.74
C ILE A 130 -27.53 1.99 -6.79
N GLU A 131 -26.37 1.37 -6.55
CA GLU A 131 -25.82 0.38 -7.47
C GLU A 131 -26.78 -0.78 -7.75
N ALA A 132 -26.82 -1.23 -9.01
CA ALA A 132 -27.85 -2.15 -9.50
C ALA A 132 -27.75 -3.55 -8.86
N THR A 133 -26.55 -4.07 -8.63
CA THR A 133 -26.32 -5.42 -8.10
C THR A 133 -25.73 -5.41 -6.70
N MET A 134 -25.94 -6.49 -5.95
CA MET A 134 -25.34 -6.66 -4.61
C MET A 134 -23.82 -6.59 -4.64
N GLN A 135 -23.21 -7.20 -5.65
CA GLN A 135 -21.77 -7.22 -5.85
C GLN A 135 -21.20 -5.80 -6.02
N ARG A 136 -21.87 -4.94 -6.76
CA ARG A 136 -21.47 -3.54 -6.94
C ARG A 136 -21.73 -2.71 -5.69
N ARG A 137 -22.83 -2.98 -4.98
CA ARG A 137 -23.16 -2.28 -3.74
C ARG A 137 -22.21 -2.57 -2.59
N MET A 138 -21.54 -3.72 -2.60
CA MET A 138 -20.68 -4.18 -1.52
C MET A 138 -19.70 -3.11 -1.02
N TRP A 139 -19.18 -2.29 -1.92
CA TRP A 139 -18.12 -1.32 -1.65
C TRP A 139 -18.54 0.14 -1.84
N HIS A 140 -19.84 0.45 -1.92
CA HIS A 140 -20.37 1.81 -2.08
C HIS A 140 -19.62 2.65 -3.15
N GLN A 141 -19.24 2.03 -4.27
CA GLN A 141 -18.32 2.62 -5.24
C GLN A 141 -18.85 3.87 -5.96
N ASN A 142 -20.15 4.12 -5.92
CA ASN A 142 -20.77 5.31 -6.46
C ASN A 142 -20.92 6.45 -5.43
N ASP A 143 -20.55 6.21 -4.16
CA ASP A 143 -20.65 7.24 -3.12
C ASP A 143 -19.48 8.23 -3.26
N PRO A 144 -19.71 9.55 -3.12
CA PRO A 144 -18.65 10.54 -3.01
C PRO A 144 -17.73 10.25 -1.82
N GLY A 145 -16.44 10.44 -1.98
CA GLY A 145 -15.44 10.19 -0.94
C GLY A 145 -14.94 8.74 -0.89
N VAL A 146 -15.52 7.84 -1.69
CA VAL A 146 -15.07 6.44 -1.75
C VAL A 146 -14.04 6.24 -2.85
N VAL A 147 -12.82 5.83 -2.46
CA VAL A 147 -11.73 5.52 -3.40
C VAL A 147 -12.10 4.32 -4.28
N PRO A 148 -11.91 4.40 -5.60
CA PRO A 148 -12.24 3.30 -6.51
C PRO A 148 -11.48 2.00 -6.19
N ASN A 149 -12.13 0.85 -6.42
CA ASN A 149 -11.43 -0.44 -6.46
C ASN A 149 -10.44 -0.47 -7.62
N LEU A 150 -9.28 -1.09 -7.42
CA LEU A 150 -8.39 -1.38 -8.54
C LEU A 150 -8.98 -2.49 -9.41
N LEU A 151 -9.39 -3.59 -8.77
CA LEU A 151 -9.88 -4.78 -9.46
C LEU A 151 -10.81 -5.58 -8.55
N ILE A 152 -11.94 -6.02 -9.07
CA ILE A 152 -12.79 -7.03 -8.44
C ILE A 152 -12.29 -8.40 -8.88
N THR A 153 -11.88 -9.23 -7.92
CA THR A 153 -11.35 -10.58 -8.17
C THR A 153 -12.43 -11.66 -8.19
N GLY A 154 -13.61 -11.34 -7.69
CA GLY A 154 -14.75 -12.25 -7.63
C GLY A 154 -14.86 -12.97 -6.29
N SER A 155 -15.35 -14.21 -6.30
CA SER A 155 -15.40 -15.03 -5.09
C SER A 155 -14.04 -15.57 -4.74
N GLY A 156 -13.76 -15.70 -3.46
CA GLY A 156 -12.52 -16.25 -2.99
C GLY A 156 -12.30 -15.96 -1.51
N ALA A 157 -11.07 -16.14 -1.08
CA ALA A 157 -10.61 -15.79 0.25
C ALA A 157 -9.23 -15.15 0.10
N PRO A 158 -9.14 -13.90 -0.39
CA PRO A 158 -7.87 -13.25 -0.67
C PRO A 158 -7.01 -13.15 0.58
N THR A 159 -5.75 -13.55 0.46
CA THR A 159 -4.80 -13.60 1.57
C THR A 159 -3.52 -12.83 1.23
N GLY A 160 -2.36 -13.49 1.25
CA GLY A 160 -1.06 -12.85 1.05
C GLY A 160 -0.91 -12.13 -0.29
N ILE A 161 -0.31 -10.96 -0.28
CA ILE A 161 -0.03 -10.16 -1.47
C ILE A 161 1.36 -9.52 -1.37
N LEU A 162 2.10 -9.51 -2.46
CA LEU A 162 3.39 -8.82 -2.57
C LEU A 162 3.51 -8.05 -3.89
N VAL A 163 4.45 -7.11 -3.96
CA VAL A 163 4.94 -6.56 -5.24
C VAL A 163 6.26 -7.25 -5.58
N TYR A 164 6.28 -7.96 -6.72
CA TYR A 164 7.48 -8.66 -7.16
C TYR A 164 8.50 -7.68 -7.78
N GLU A 165 9.51 -7.31 -7.02
CA GLU A 165 10.55 -6.36 -7.45
C GLU A 165 11.87 -7.05 -7.82
N GLY A 166 11.81 -8.33 -8.20
CA GLY A 166 12.92 -9.11 -8.74
C GLY A 166 12.87 -9.20 -10.27
N ASP A 167 13.87 -9.87 -10.83
CA ASP A 167 14.05 -10.09 -12.27
C ASP A 167 14.14 -11.57 -12.67
N LEU A 168 14.04 -12.48 -11.70
CA LEU A 168 14.13 -13.93 -11.95
C LEU A 168 12.89 -14.48 -12.68
N LEU A 169 11.70 -13.98 -12.35
CA LEU A 169 10.47 -14.38 -13.03
C LEU A 169 10.36 -13.68 -14.39
N PRO A 170 9.49 -14.16 -15.31
CA PRO A 170 9.26 -13.50 -16.59
C PRO A 170 8.93 -12.01 -16.46
N ALA A 171 9.41 -11.20 -17.41
CA ALA A 171 9.34 -9.73 -17.37
C ALA A 171 7.93 -9.16 -17.12
N GLN A 172 6.88 -9.85 -17.54
CA GLN A 172 5.48 -9.46 -17.31
C GLN A 172 5.10 -9.39 -15.83
N PHE A 173 5.89 -10.00 -14.92
CA PHE A 173 5.67 -10.00 -13.48
C PHE A 173 6.56 -8.98 -12.74
N HIS A 174 7.53 -8.38 -13.42
CA HIS A 174 8.44 -7.43 -12.77
C HIS A 174 7.69 -6.18 -12.31
N GLY A 175 7.76 -5.90 -11.02
CA GLY A 175 7.06 -4.77 -10.41
C GLY A 175 5.56 -4.94 -10.28
N GLN A 176 5.04 -6.17 -10.47
CA GLN A 176 3.61 -6.45 -10.41
C GLN A 176 3.23 -7.11 -9.10
N MET A 177 1.97 -6.94 -8.72
CA MET A 177 1.41 -7.62 -7.56
C MET A 177 1.26 -9.11 -7.84
N ILE A 178 1.63 -9.94 -6.84
CA ILE A 178 1.38 -11.38 -6.81
C ILE A 178 0.59 -11.67 -5.54
N HIS A 179 -0.43 -12.50 -5.65
CA HIS A 179 -1.46 -12.67 -4.64
C HIS A 179 -1.87 -14.12 -4.49
N ALA A 180 -1.95 -14.60 -3.25
CA ALA A 180 -2.46 -15.92 -2.91
C ALA A 180 -3.99 -15.88 -2.77
N GLU A 181 -4.66 -16.82 -3.43
CA GLU A 181 -6.13 -16.95 -3.45
C GLU A 181 -6.54 -18.38 -3.10
N PRO A 182 -6.64 -18.71 -1.79
CA PRO A 182 -6.96 -20.07 -1.35
C PRO A 182 -8.33 -20.56 -1.81
N GLY A 183 -9.34 -19.68 -1.84
CA GLY A 183 -10.68 -20.06 -2.26
C GLY A 183 -10.80 -20.49 -3.73
N ARG A 184 -9.79 -20.16 -4.55
CA ARG A 184 -9.72 -20.52 -5.97
C ARG A 184 -8.60 -21.48 -6.32
N ASN A 185 -7.80 -21.92 -5.34
CA ASN A 185 -6.63 -22.78 -5.57
C ASN A 185 -5.63 -22.13 -6.55
N ARG A 186 -5.39 -20.81 -6.42
CA ARG A 186 -4.62 -20.01 -7.38
C ARG A 186 -3.59 -19.14 -6.68
N VAL A 187 -2.50 -18.88 -7.38
CA VAL A 187 -1.71 -17.68 -7.16
C VAL A 187 -1.83 -16.82 -8.42
N TRP A 188 -2.33 -15.61 -8.25
CA TRP A 188 -2.55 -14.66 -9.32
C TRP A 188 -1.46 -13.60 -9.36
N ALA A 189 -1.20 -13.07 -10.54
CA ALA A 189 -0.53 -11.79 -10.71
C ALA A 189 -1.54 -10.75 -11.23
N PHE A 190 -1.36 -9.52 -10.81
CA PHE A 190 -2.20 -8.39 -11.24
C PHE A 190 -1.34 -7.35 -11.96
N PRO A 191 -0.98 -7.57 -13.25
CA PRO A 191 -0.30 -6.56 -14.03
C PRO A 191 -1.11 -5.27 -14.05
N ALA A 192 -0.58 -4.25 -13.36
CA ALA A 192 -1.18 -2.94 -13.25
C ALA A 192 -0.52 -1.96 -14.22
N GLN A 193 -1.32 -1.08 -14.79
CA GLN A 193 -0.88 0.01 -15.64
C GLN A 193 -1.43 1.32 -15.12
N GLN A 194 -0.66 2.38 -15.24
CA GLN A 194 -1.11 3.72 -14.91
C GLN A 194 -2.26 4.14 -15.84
N ALA A 195 -3.33 4.68 -15.27
CA ALA A 195 -4.49 5.19 -15.98
C ALA A 195 -4.99 6.45 -15.27
N GLY A 196 -4.75 7.60 -15.86
CA GLY A 196 -5.00 8.87 -15.20
C GLY A 196 -4.25 8.98 -13.87
N ALA A 197 -4.94 9.40 -12.83
CA ALA A 197 -4.41 9.45 -11.47
C ALA A 197 -4.43 8.10 -10.74
N GLY A 198 -5.05 7.09 -11.32
CA GLY A 198 -5.16 5.74 -10.77
C GLY A 198 -4.48 4.69 -11.62
N TYR A 199 -5.05 3.49 -11.57
CA TYR A 199 -4.52 2.32 -12.24
C TYR A 199 -5.64 1.48 -12.84
N THR A 200 -5.29 0.67 -13.84
CA THR A 200 -6.05 -0.48 -14.30
C THR A 200 -5.23 -1.74 -14.08
N ALA A 201 -5.88 -2.88 -13.84
CA ALA A 201 -5.21 -4.16 -13.67
C ALA A 201 -6.03 -5.28 -14.30
N ARG A 202 -5.37 -6.43 -14.53
CA ARG A 202 -6.00 -7.66 -14.99
C ARG A 202 -5.52 -8.84 -14.19
N ILE A 203 -6.29 -9.92 -14.18
CA ILE A 203 -5.92 -11.17 -13.53
C ILE A 203 -5.09 -12.01 -14.51
N VAL A 204 -3.96 -12.55 -14.03
CA VAL A 204 -3.13 -13.53 -14.74
C VAL A 204 -2.83 -14.68 -13.80
N ASP A 205 -3.13 -15.91 -14.20
CA ASP A 205 -2.72 -17.09 -13.45
C ASP A 205 -1.18 -17.21 -13.46
N LEU A 206 -0.57 -17.17 -12.29
CA LEU A 206 0.84 -17.47 -12.11
C LEU A 206 1.03 -18.95 -11.75
N VAL A 207 0.27 -19.42 -10.76
CA VAL A 207 0.19 -20.82 -10.37
C VAL A 207 -1.28 -21.20 -10.27
N ARG A 208 -1.62 -22.33 -10.87
CA ARG A 208 -2.97 -22.88 -10.79
C ARG A 208 -2.89 -24.37 -10.46
N ASN A 209 -3.85 -24.83 -9.71
CA ASN A 209 -4.04 -26.24 -9.47
C ASN A 209 -5.50 -26.60 -9.77
N ASP A 210 -5.70 -27.37 -10.84
CA ASP A 210 -7.02 -27.82 -11.28
C ASP A 210 -7.28 -29.28 -10.87
N VAL A 211 -6.34 -29.92 -10.21
CA VAL A 211 -6.38 -31.37 -9.87
C VAL A 211 -6.46 -31.58 -8.35
N ASP A 212 -5.62 -30.89 -7.61
CA ASP A 212 -5.56 -30.97 -6.15
C ASP A 212 -6.42 -29.86 -5.55
N HIS A 213 -7.66 -30.21 -5.21
CA HIS A 213 -8.60 -29.26 -4.60
C HIS A 213 -8.25 -28.89 -3.16
N ASP A 214 -7.30 -29.58 -2.55
CA ASP A 214 -6.83 -29.34 -1.20
C ASP A 214 -5.70 -28.29 -1.15
N TYR A 215 -5.19 -27.89 -2.32
CA TYR A 215 -4.24 -26.78 -2.44
C TYR A 215 -4.90 -25.44 -2.06
N ARG A 216 -4.38 -24.83 -0.98
CA ARG A 216 -4.88 -23.57 -0.42
C ARG A 216 -3.72 -22.59 -0.22
N PRO A 217 -3.27 -21.89 -1.26
CA PRO A 217 -2.17 -20.94 -1.11
C PRO A 217 -2.60 -19.81 -0.17
N ALA A 218 -1.96 -19.72 0.99
CA ALA A 218 -2.32 -18.80 2.05
C ALA A 218 -1.42 -17.57 2.09
N ASP A 219 -0.17 -17.71 1.59
CA ASP A 219 0.78 -16.59 1.56
C ASP A 219 1.79 -16.73 0.44
N VAL A 220 2.34 -15.61 0.00
CA VAL A 220 3.40 -15.52 -1.00
C VAL A 220 4.52 -14.61 -0.52
N SER A 221 5.75 -15.02 -0.68
CA SER A 221 6.93 -14.21 -0.36
C SER A 221 8.03 -14.37 -1.39
N VAL A 222 8.93 -13.39 -1.49
CA VAL A 222 10.09 -13.46 -2.38
C VAL A 222 11.26 -14.04 -1.61
N ALA A 223 11.77 -15.18 -2.06
CA ALA A 223 12.97 -15.81 -1.51
C ALA A 223 14.22 -14.95 -1.77
N PRO A 224 15.32 -15.18 -1.01
CA PRO A 224 16.55 -14.41 -1.19
C PRO A 224 17.17 -14.45 -2.58
N ASP A 225 16.92 -15.53 -3.36
CA ASP A 225 17.40 -15.68 -4.74
C ASP A 225 16.45 -15.10 -5.80
N GLY A 226 15.33 -14.48 -5.37
CA GLY A 226 14.32 -13.92 -6.27
C GLY A 226 13.23 -14.90 -6.69
N SER A 227 13.29 -16.18 -6.33
CA SER A 227 12.18 -17.11 -6.51
C SER A 227 11.02 -16.78 -5.58
N LEU A 228 9.82 -17.32 -5.86
CA LEU A 228 8.69 -17.19 -4.94
C LEU A 228 8.62 -18.39 -4.01
N LEU A 229 8.24 -18.14 -2.76
CA LEU A 229 7.76 -19.14 -1.82
C LEU A 229 6.26 -18.95 -1.65
N ILE A 230 5.53 -20.05 -1.72
CA ILE A 230 4.08 -20.09 -1.54
C ILE A 230 3.79 -21.02 -0.37
N ALA A 231 3.19 -20.48 0.68
CA ALA A 231 2.68 -21.27 1.79
C ALA A 231 1.33 -21.85 1.39
N ASP A 232 1.20 -23.16 1.48
CA ASP A 232 -0.03 -23.90 1.23
C ASP A 232 -0.52 -24.50 2.54
N TRP A 233 -1.66 -24.06 2.96
CA TRP A 233 -2.22 -24.52 4.22
C TRP A 233 -2.86 -25.94 4.10
N PHE A 234 -3.14 -26.43 2.89
CA PHE A 234 -3.69 -27.77 2.61
C PHE A 234 -4.94 -28.09 3.43
N ASP A 235 -6.10 -27.69 2.96
CA ASP A 235 -7.37 -27.95 3.63
C ASP A 235 -8.31 -28.78 2.75
N PRO A 236 -8.52 -30.09 3.07
CA PRO A 236 -9.34 -30.99 2.25
C PRO A 236 -10.84 -30.75 2.40
N VAL A 237 -11.32 -29.97 3.37
CA VAL A 237 -12.75 -30.00 3.70
C VAL A 237 -13.46 -28.66 3.50
N ASP A 238 -12.83 -27.54 3.68
CA ASP A 238 -13.38 -26.19 3.50
C ASP A 238 -12.60 -25.20 4.39
N CYS A 239 -12.60 -23.93 4.03
CA CYS A 239 -11.80 -22.89 4.66
C CYS A 239 -12.02 -22.69 6.19
N CYS A 240 -12.93 -23.41 6.82
CA CYS A 240 -13.35 -23.15 8.21
C CYS A 240 -13.39 -24.40 9.10
N HIS A 241 -13.02 -25.56 8.64
CA HIS A 241 -13.09 -26.80 9.43
C HIS A 241 -11.73 -27.17 10.03
N ARG A 242 -11.75 -27.35 11.34
CA ARG A 242 -10.60 -27.64 12.21
C ARG A 242 -10.06 -29.08 12.05
N THR A 243 -9.70 -29.50 10.85
CA THR A 243 -8.87 -30.68 10.74
C THR A 243 -7.42 -30.25 10.99
N ILE A 244 -6.92 -30.50 12.17
CA ILE A 244 -5.49 -30.43 12.42
C ILE A 244 -4.87 -31.53 11.57
N ASN A 245 -4.32 -31.14 10.42
CA ASN A 245 -3.46 -32.01 9.65
C ASN A 245 -2.07 -31.38 9.57
N ASP A 246 -1.06 -32.19 9.51
CA ASP A 246 0.35 -31.81 9.37
C ASP A 246 0.80 -31.80 7.89
N ALA A 247 -0.17 -31.70 6.98
CA ALA A 247 0.05 -31.82 5.53
C ALA A 247 0.33 -30.47 4.83
N GLY A 248 0.48 -29.36 5.59
CA GLY A 248 0.88 -28.07 5.04
C GLY A 248 2.18 -28.14 4.24
N ARG A 249 2.26 -27.39 3.13
CA ARG A 249 3.38 -27.44 2.19
C ARG A 249 3.93 -26.03 1.94
N ILE A 250 5.21 -25.97 1.56
CA ILE A 250 5.81 -24.75 1.03
C ILE A 250 6.31 -25.08 -0.38
N PHE A 251 5.77 -24.38 -1.37
CA PHE A 251 6.22 -24.51 -2.76
C PHE A 251 7.20 -23.39 -3.10
N ARG A 252 8.21 -23.73 -3.89
CA ARG A 252 9.09 -22.76 -4.50
C ARG A 252 8.82 -22.67 -6.00
N VAL A 253 8.59 -21.46 -6.51
CA VAL A 253 8.38 -21.19 -7.93
C VAL A 253 9.58 -20.42 -8.48
N ALA A 254 10.21 -21.00 -9.49
CA ALA A 254 11.36 -20.45 -10.20
C ALA A 254 11.38 -20.95 -11.65
N PRO A 255 12.16 -20.34 -12.55
CA PRO A 255 12.38 -20.89 -13.89
C PRO A 255 12.94 -22.32 -13.85
N PRO A 256 12.60 -23.18 -14.84
CA PRO A 256 13.12 -24.53 -14.90
C PRO A 256 14.66 -24.57 -14.84
N GLY A 257 15.19 -25.47 -14.01
CA GLY A 257 16.64 -25.64 -13.82
C GLY A 257 17.32 -24.61 -12.94
N HIS A 258 16.60 -23.59 -12.44
CA HIS A 258 17.18 -22.60 -11.52
C HIS A 258 17.45 -23.22 -10.14
N ALA A 259 18.74 -23.33 -9.80
CA ALA A 259 19.16 -23.82 -8.49
C ALA A 259 18.98 -22.75 -7.42
N TYR A 260 18.40 -23.12 -6.28
CA TYR A 260 18.25 -22.20 -5.15
C TYR A 260 19.62 -21.85 -4.57
N ARG A 261 19.89 -20.54 -4.45
CA ARG A 261 21.10 -20.01 -3.82
C ARG A 261 20.75 -18.78 -2.99
N VAL A 262 21.16 -18.79 -1.73
CA VAL A 262 21.04 -17.60 -0.87
C VAL A 262 22.23 -16.70 -1.13
N PRO A 263 22.01 -15.45 -1.62
CA PRO A 263 23.09 -14.49 -1.79
C PRO A 263 23.74 -14.15 -0.44
N ALA A 264 25.06 -14.08 -0.42
CA ALA A 264 25.79 -13.58 0.73
C ALA A 264 26.01 -12.07 0.59
N TYR A 265 25.54 -11.30 1.55
CA TYR A 265 25.71 -9.85 1.60
C TYR A 265 26.57 -9.45 2.79
N ASP A 266 27.50 -8.52 2.57
CA ASP A 266 28.28 -7.89 3.66
C ASP A 266 27.53 -6.64 4.16
N TYR A 267 26.84 -6.79 5.27
CA TYR A 267 26.13 -5.66 5.90
C TYR A 267 27.03 -4.77 6.75
N GLN A 268 28.35 -5.03 6.82
CA GLN A 268 29.29 -4.23 7.58
C GLN A 268 29.95 -3.15 6.71
N THR A 269 29.82 -3.24 5.39
CA THR A 269 30.34 -2.26 4.44
C THR A 269 29.23 -1.54 3.70
N PRO A 270 29.40 -0.25 3.34
CA PRO A 270 28.40 0.48 2.54
C PRO A 270 28.09 -0.21 1.21
N GLU A 271 29.10 -0.70 0.51
CA GLU A 271 28.97 -1.34 -0.80
C GLU A 271 28.20 -2.66 -0.71
N GLY A 272 28.52 -3.50 0.27
CA GLY A 272 27.82 -4.76 0.49
C GLY A 272 26.38 -4.55 0.96
N ALA A 273 26.13 -3.56 1.81
CA ALA A 273 24.79 -3.19 2.23
C ALA A 273 23.96 -2.59 1.08
N VAL A 274 24.57 -1.77 0.21
CA VAL A 274 23.90 -1.25 -1.01
C VAL A 274 23.58 -2.39 -1.98
N GLN A 275 24.44 -3.41 -2.10
CA GLN A 275 24.14 -4.61 -2.88
C GLN A 275 22.91 -5.34 -2.30
N ALA A 276 22.85 -5.51 -0.98
CA ALA A 276 21.70 -6.11 -0.30
C ALA A 276 20.40 -5.27 -0.43
N LEU A 277 20.52 -3.93 -0.49
CA LEU A 277 19.39 -3.03 -0.69
C LEU A 277 18.74 -3.22 -2.06
N GLN A 278 19.45 -3.75 -3.05
CA GLN A 278 18.91 -4.08 -4.36
C GLN A 278 18.21 -5.45 -4.41
N SER A 279 18.31 -6.26 -3.35
CA SER A 279 17.69 -7.58 -3.28
C SER A 279 16.16 -7.50 -3.53
N PRO A 280 15.56 -8.49 -4.21
CA PRO A 280 14.11 -8.63 -4.29
C PRO A 280 13.49 -9.05 -2.95
N ASN A 281 14.27 -9.64 -2.04
CA ASN A 281 13.79 -10.12 -0.74
C ASN A 281 13.66 -8.97 0.26
N LEU A 282 12.48 -8.84 0.87
CA LEU A 282 12.16 -7.75 1.78
C LEU A 282 13.04 -7.76 3.04
N SER A 283 13.32 -8.94 3.61
CA SER A 283 14.16 -9.04 4.81
C SER A 283 15.61 -8.61 4.55
N ALA A 284 16.16 -8.97 3.38
CA ALA A 284 17.47 -8.49 2.96
C ALA A 284 17.50 -6.97 2.81
N ARG A 285 16.48 -6.39 2.19
CA ARG A 285 16.35 -4.92 2.06
C ARG A 285 16.25 -4.21 3.40
N TYR A 286 15.45 -4.74 4.31
CA TYR A 286 15.30 -4.16 5.64
C TYR A 286 16.62 -4.17 6.42
N ARG A 287 17.34 -5.29 6.41
CA ARG A 287 18.67 -5.37 7.04
C ARG A 287 19.66 -4.40 6.41
N ALA A 288 19.64 -4.28 5.07
CA ALA A 288 20.47 -3.34 4.34
C ALA A 288 20.15 -1.89 4.70
N TRP A 289 18.87 -1.52 4.71
CA TRP A 289 18.43 -0.19 5.10
C TRP A 289 18.87 0.16 6.53
N THR A 290 18.68 -0.75 7.48
CA THR A 290 19.07 -0.57 8.88
C THR A 290 20.59 -0.39 9.01
N ALA A 291 21.38 -1.20 8.30
CA ALA A 291 22.83 -1.10 8.30
C ALA A 291 23.30 0.24 7.71
N LEU A 292 22.80 0.63 6.54
CA LEU A 292 23.17 1.88 5.85
C LEU A 292 22.82 3.11 6.68
N VAL A 293 21.61 3.14 7.27
CA VAL A 293 21.21 4.22 8.16
C VAL A 293 22.09 4.25 9.42
N GLY A 294 22.47 3.10 9.98
CA GLY A 294 23.40 3.01 11.10
C GLY A 294 24.81 3.50 10.79
N MET A 295 25.26 3.32 9.55
CA MET A 295 26.59 3.80 9.08
C MET A 295 26.64 5.32 8.88
N GLN A 296 25.50 6.01 8.84
CA GLN A 296 25.41 7.46 8.72
C GLN A 296 26.20 8.00 7.50
N ALA A 297 27.00 9.03 7.68
CA ALA A 297 27.74 9.70 6.61
C ALA A 297 28.62 8.77 5.75
N SER A 298 29.13 7.68 6.30
CA SER A 298 29.98 6.75 5.55
C SER A 298 29.23 5.97 4.47
N ALA A 299 27.90 5.82 4.59
CA ALA A 299 27.07 5.17 3.59
C ALA A 299 26.72 6.08 2.38
N ARG A 300 26.83 7.41 2.54
CA ARG A 300 26.38 8.37 1.51
C ARG A 300 27.00 8.13 0.13
N PRO A 301 28.33 7.97 -0.04
CA PRO A 301 28.92 7.80 -1.38
C PRO A 301 28.35 6.60 -2.15
N ALA A 302 28.14 5.46 -1.48
CA ALA A 302 27.58 4.27 -2.11
C ALA A 302 26.08 4.45 -2.43
N LEU A 303 25.33 5.14 -1.56
CA LEU A 303 23.92 5.46 -1.80
C LEU A 303 23.74 6.50 -2.92
N ASP A 304 24.59 7.52 -3.01
CA ASP A 304 24.56 8.52 -4.10
C ASP A 304 24.79 7.86 -5.46
N LEU A 305 25.70 6.86 -5.51
CA LEU A 305 25.89 6.05 -6.71
C LEU A 305 24.62 5.25 -7.06
N LEU A 306 23.98 4.62 -6.07
CA LEU A 306 22.72 3.88 -6.29
C LEU A 306 21.59 4.81 -6.69
N ALA A 307 21.54 6.05 -6.21
CA ALA A 307 20.55 7.05 -6.58
C ALA A 307 20.64 7.47 -8.07
N SER A 308 21.72 7.11 -8.75
CA SER A 308 21.92 7.31 -10.20
C SER A 308 21.64 6.06 -11.04
N ASN A 309 21.16 4.97 -10.43
CA ASN A 309 20.93 3.69 -11.11
C ASN A 309 19.85 3.81 -12.19
N PRO A 310 19.96 3.12 -13.35
CA PRO A 310 18.93 3.08 -14.39
C PRO A 310 17.55 2.61 -13.87
N ASN A 311 17.52 1.67 -12.92
CA ASN A 311 16.29 1.16 -12.32
C ASN A 311 15.68 2.18 -11.32
N PRO A 312 14.48 2.71 -11.56
CA PRO A 312 13.87 3.70 -10.68
C PRO A 312 13.58 3.18 -9.26
N ARG A 313 13.37 1.87 -9.10
CA ARG A 313 13.15 1.27 -7.78
C ARG A 313 14.41 1.32 -6.92
N PHE A 314 15.57 1.09 -7.54
CA PHE A 314 16.85 1.19 -6.84
C PHE A 314 17.18 2.64 -6.46
N ARG A 315 16.85 3.60 -7.35
CA ARG A 315 16.96 5.03 -7.00
C ARG A 315 16.04 5.38 -5.81
N ALA A 316 14.80 4.91 -5.83
CA ALA A 316 13.87 5.16 -4.74
C ALA A 316 14.37 4.61 -3.38
N ARG A 317 14.89 3.38 -3.37
CA ARG A 317 15.48 2.77 -2.16
C ARG A 317 16.68 3.56 -1.63
N ALA A 318 17.53 4.03 -2.53
CA ALA A 318 18.65 4.90 -2.16
C ALA A 318 18.18 6.23 -1.55
N LEU A 319 17.17 6.88 -2.17
CA LEU A 319 16.64 8.15 -1.70
C LEU A 319 15.97 8.04 -0.33
N TRP A 320 15.25 6.94 -0.05
CA TRP A 320 14.73 6.67 1.28
C TRP A 320 15.82 6.54 2.33
N ALA A 321 16.90 5.80 2.04
CA ALA A 321 18.03 5.64 2.96
C ALA A 321 18.80 6.96 3.15
N LEU A 322 19.08 7.70 2.07
CA LEU A 322 19.74 9.01 2.13
C LEU A 322 18.93 10.00 2.96
N ALA A 323 17.61 10.01 2.82
CA ALA A 323 16.74 10.88 3.59
C ALA A 323 16.77 10.58 5.10
N ALA A 324 17.01 9.33 5.48
CA ALA A 324 17.09 8.90 6.87
C ALA A 324 18.46 9.17 7.54
N ILE A 325 19.49 9.60 6.77
CA ILE A 325 20.84 9.84 7.27
C ILE A 325 21.03 11.33 7.55
N GLY A 326 21.15 11.68 8.84
CA GLY A 326 21.42 13.06 9.27
C GLY A 326 20.40 14.05 8.73
N ASP A 327 20.86 15.07 8.01
CA ASP A 327 20.05 16.11 7.35
C ASP A 327 19.76 15.84 5.87
N GLY A 328 19.94 14.59 5.41
CA GLY A 328 19.88 14.20 4.00
C GLY A 328 18.52 14.34 3.31
N ALA A 329 17.43 14.53 4.07
CA ALA A 329 16.08 14.57 3.53
C ALA A 329 15.90 15.67 2.47
N ALA A 330 16.41 16.87 2.70
CA ALA A 330 16.31 17.99 1.74
C ALA A 330 17.01 17.67 0.40
N GLN A 331 18.21 17.09 0.45
CA GLN A 331 18.96 16.71 -0.74
C GLN A 331 18.29 15.55 -1.49
N ALA A 332 17.80 14.55 -0.77
CA ALA A 332 17.07 13.43 -1.36
C ALA A 332 15.81 13.91 -2.09
N ILE A 333 15.06 14.86 -1.51
CA ILE A 333 13.89 15.47 -2.14
C ILE A 333 14.30 16.23 -3.41
N GLU A 334 15.34 17.05 -3.36
CA GLU A 334 15.80 17.80 -4.53
C GLU A 334 16.21 16.88 -5.68
N THR A 335 16.81 15.73 -5.39
CA THR A 335 17.14 14.70 -6.38
C THR A 335 15.86 14.07 -6.94
N ALA A 336 14.92 13.69 -6.07
CA ALA A 336 13.66 13.06 -6.48
C ALA A 336 12.80 13.96 -7.36
N LEU A 337 12.69 15.26 -7.03
CA LEU A 337 11.88 16.23 -7.80
C LEU A 337 12.31 16.39 -9.26
N ARG A 338 13.56 16.06 -9.60
CA ARG A 338 14.13 16.18 -10.96
C ARG A 338 14.19 14.85 -11.69
N ASP A 339 13.69 13.77 -11.07
CA ASP A 339 13.78 12.45 -11.67
C ASP A 339 12.86 12.31 -12.90
N LYS A 340 13.34 11.58 -13.90
CA LYS A 340 12.56 11.25 -15.10
C LYS A 340 11.34 10.35 -14.82
N SER A 341 11.38 9.54 -13.76
CA SER A 341 10.29 8.67 -13.34
C SER A 341 9.28 9.44 -12.48
N ALA A 342 8.01 9.44 -12.87
CA ALA A 342 6.93 10.00 -12.07
C ALA A 342 6.86 9.35 -10.67
N ASP A 343 7.10 8.04 -10.57
CA ASP A 343 7.11 7.32 -9.29
C ASP A 343 8.22 7.81 -8.34
N VAL A 344 9.35 8.25 -8.89
CA VAL A 344 10.42 8.86 -8.09
C VAL A 344 10.07 10.32 -7.75
N ARG A 345 9.43 11.07 -8.65
CA ARG A 345 9.02 12.45 -8.33
C ARG A 345 7.97 12.50 -7.22
N LEU A 346 6.98 11.61 -7.22
CA LEU A 346 6.00 11.55 -6.12
C LEU A 346 6.64 11.15 -4.78
N LEU A 347 7.74 10.38 -4.81
CA LEU A 347 8.51 10.02 -3.62
C LEU A 347 9.03 11.27 -2.88
N ALA A 348 9.33 12.37 -3.57
CA ALA A 348 9.76 13.62 -2.93
C ALA A 348 8.73 14.12 -1.89
N LEU A 349 7.43 14.05 -2.23
CA LEU A 349 6.34 14.43 -1.33
C LEU A 349 6.22 13.48 -0.14
N ARG A 350 6.42 12.19 -0.36
CA ARG A 350 6.40 11.17 0.69
C ARG A 350 7.57 11.33 1.68
N ILE A 351 8.76 11.60 1.17
CA ILE A 351 9.92 11.93 2.00
C ILE A 351 9.65 13.23 2.81
N ALA A 352 9.09 14.26 2.18
CA ALA A 352 8.77 15.51 2.87
C ALA A 352 7.80 15.30 4.04
N ARG A 353 6.73 14.52 3.83
CA ARG A 353 5.79 14.16 4.91
C ARG A 353 6.46 13.32 6.00
N ARG A 354 7.28 12.33 5.61
CA ARG A 354 8.03 11.48 6.56
C ARG A 354 8.89 12.31 7.50
N HIS A 355 9.59 13.31 6.96
CA HIS A 355 10.52 14.18 7.68
C HIS A 355 9.91 15.49 8.18
N ARG A 356 8.57 15.68 8.03
CA ARG A 356 7.83 16.87 8.47
C ARG A 356 8.38 18.18 7.93
N LEU A 357 8.83 18.15 6.70
CA LEU A 357 9.29 19.35 5.99
C LEU A 357 8.08 20.14 5.45
N PRO A 358 8.25 21.45 5.14
CA PRO A 358 7.19 22.28 4.57
C PRO A 358 6.72 21.75 3.22
N VAL A 359 5.66 20.93 3.22
CA VAL A 359 5.20 20.16 2.04
C VAL A 359 4.72 21.06 0.93
N GLU A 360 4.10 22.21 1.24
CA GLU A 360 3.57 23.17 0.27
C GLU A 360 4.65 23.65 -0.72
N ALA A 361 5.88 23.84 -0.25
CA ALA A 361 7.00 24.25 -1.09
C ALA A 361 7.30 23.22 -2.21
N PHE A 362 7.13 21.93 -1.93
CA PHE A 362 7.35 20.86 -2.88
C PHE A 362 6.12 20.60 -3.76
N VAL A 363 4.92 20.71 -3.19
CA VAL A 363 3.67 20.67 -3.96
C VAL A 363 3.65 21.77 -5.00
N ARG A 364 4.04 22.99 -4.69
CA ARG A 364 4.13 24.12 -5.65
C ARG A 364 4.97 23.78 -6.87
N ARG A 365 6.00 22.96 -6.72
CA ARG A 365 6.88 22.55 -7.82
C ARG A 365 6.29 21.43 -8.68
N LEU A 366 5.39 20.62 -8.13
CA LEU A 366 4.80 19.45 -8.78
C LEU A 366 3.32 19.61 -9.10
N VAL A 367 2.68 20.73 -8.70
CA VAL A 367 1.24 20.95 -8.87
C VAL A 367 0.79 20.89 -10.32
N ARG A 368 1.68 21.12 -11.28
CA ARG A 368 1.46 21.04 -12.73
C ARG A 368 2.29 19.93 -13.40
N ASP A 369 2.71 18.92 -12.63
CA ASP A 369 3.44 17.78 -13.20
C ASP A 369 2.62 17.11 -14.31
N ASP A 370 3.28 16.65 -15.37
CA ASP A 370 2.63 15.97 -16.50
C ASP A 370 1.90 14.70 -16.05
N SER A 371 2.41 14.02 -15.02
CA SER A 371 1.80 12.82 -14.46
C SER A 371 0.61 13.15 -13.55
N ALA A 372 -0.57 12.67 -13.91
CA ALA A 372 -1.76 12.78 -13.07
C ALA A 372 -1.57 12.09 -11.70
N GLN A 373 -0.73 11.06 -11.62
CA GLN A 373 -0.41 10.40 -10.34
C GLN A 373 0.46 11.26 -9.43
N VAL A 374 1.39 12.03 -9.98
CA VAL A 374 2.15 13.02 -9.20
C VAL A 374 1.20 14.13 -8.70
N ARG A 375 0.29 14.62 -9.53
CA ARG A 375 -0.71 15.62 -9.10
C ARG A 375 -1.68 15.05 -8.07
N ARG A 376 -2.09 13.78 -8.17
CA ARG A 376 -2.83 13.08 -7.12
C ARG A 376 -2.06 13.09 -5.79
N GLU A 377 -0.77 12.75 -5.81
CA GLU A 377 0.08 12.75 -4.62
C GLU A 377 0.23 14.16 -4.03
N CYS A 378 0.26 15.21 -4.89
CA CYS A 378 0.19 16.61 -4.45
C CYS A 378 -1.09 16.87 -3.66
N ALA A 379 -2.25 16.48 -4.19
CA ALA A 379 -3.54 16.66 -3.52
C ALA A 379 -3.56 15.94 -2.15
N VAL A 380 -3.20 14.67 -2.11
CA VAL A 380 -3.11 13.88 -0.86
C VAL A 380 -2.17 14.54 0.15
N SER A 381 -1.07 15.14 -0.31
CA SER A 381 -0.08 15.78 0.55
C SER A 381 -0.58 17.08 1.21
N LEU A 382 -1.66 17.66 0.72
CA LEU A 382 -2.32 18.84 1.33
C LEU A 382 -3.30 18.46 2.44
N HIS A 383 -3.49 17.17 2.74
CA HIS A 383 -4.39 16.70 3.80
C HIS A 383 -4.13 17.41 5.13
N ARG A 384 -5.16 18.04 5.70
CA ARG A 384 -5.12 18.77 6.98
C ARG A 384 -4.08 19.91 7.07
N LEU A 385 -3.64 20.44 5.95
CA LEU A 385 -2.87 21.69 5.91
C LEU A 385 -3.85 22.84 5.68
N GLU A 386 -3.95 23.76 6.64
CA GLU A 386 -4.99 24.82 6.67
C GLU A 386 -4.47 26.21 6.25
N SER A 387 -3.23 26.29 5.76
CA SER A 387 -2.62 27.54 5.30
C SER A 387 -3.34 28.11 4.08
N ALA A 388 -3.27 29.44 3.89
CA ALA A 388 -3.79 30.08 2.69
C ALA A 388 -3.11 29.55 1.41
N GLU A 389 -1.84 29.17 1.50
CA GLU A 389 -1.10 28.57 0.41
C GLU A 389 -1.65 27.17 0.04
N SER A 390 -1.93 26.33 1.04
CA SER A 390 -2.50 25.01 0.79
C SER A 390 -3.86 25.07 0.10
N VAL A 391 -4.67 26.10 0.39
CA VAL A 391 -5.93 26.36 -0.32
C VAL A 391 -5.70 26.73 -1.78
N GLN A 392 -4.73 27.62 -2.07
CA GLN A 392 -4.43 28.03 -3.45
C GLN A 392 -3.88 26.86 -4.27
N LEU A 393 -2.97 26.06 -3.71
CA LEU A 393 -2.44 24.88 -4.36
C LEU A 393 -3.53 23.82 -4.64
N TRP A 394 -4.47 23.66 -3.70
CA TRP A 394 -5.63 22.80 -3.89
C TRP A 394 -6.50 23.28 -5.06
N VAL A 395 -6.81 24.57 -5.14
CA VAL A 395 -7.58 25.15 -6.26
C VAL A 395 -6.86 24.91 -7.59
N GLU A 396 -5.54 25.10 -7.63
CA GLU A 396 -4.76 24.86 -8.83
C GLU A 396 -4.81 23.39 -9.26
N LEU A 397 -4.83 22.44 -8.32
CA LEU A 397 -5.05 21.02 -8.63
C LEU A 397 -6.49 20.78 -9.07
N ALA A 398 -7.49 21.36 -8.42
CA ALA A 398 -8.89 21.16 -8.73
C ALA A 398 -9.26 21.65 -10.15
N THR A 399 -8.64 22.75 -10.62
CA THR A 399 -8.85 23.26 -11.99
C THR A 399 -8.29 22.33 -13.08
N GLN A 400 -7.49 21.33 -12.73
CA GLN A 400 -6.95 20.32 -13.65
C GLN A 400 -7.77 19.01 -13.68
N TYR A 401 -8.87 18.96 -12.94
CA TYR A 401 -9.78 17.83 -12.97
C TYR A 401 -10.55 17.78 -14.30
N ASP A 402 -10.51 16.63 -14.96
CA ASP A 402 -11.10 16.42 -16.28
C ASP A 402 -12.61 16.09 -16.27
N GLY A 403 -13.22 16.01 -15.08
CA GLY A 403 -14.61 15.64 -14.89
C GLY A 403 -14.88 14.13 -14.88
N HIS A 404 -13.87 13.27 -15.07
CA HIS A 404 -14.05 11.83 -15.26
C HIS A 404 -13.17 10.97 -14.35
N ASP A 405 -11.95 11.41 -14.03
CA ASP A 405 -10.99 10.63 -13.26
C ASP A 405 -11.38 10.57 -11.77
N ARG A 406 -12.07 9.49 -11.39
CA ARG A 406 -12.51 9.28 -9.99
C ARG A 406 -11.34 9.21 -9.01
N TRP A 407 -10.18 8.68 -9.40
CA TRP A 407 -9.02 8.64 -8.52
C TRP A 407 -8.51 10.05 -8.18
N TYR A 408 -8.54 10.91 -9.19
CA TYR A 408 -8.13 12.31 -9.01
C TYR A 408 -9.14 13.08 -8.14
N LEU A 409 -10.44 12.86 -8.37
CA LEU A 409 -11.51 13.48 -7.59
C LEU A 409 -11.42 13.12 -6.10
N GLU A 410 -11.25 11.84 -5.80
CA GLU A 410 -11.13 11.40 -4.40
C GLU A 410 -9.85 11.92 -3.73
N ALA A 411 -8.75 12.06 -4.47
CA ALA A 411 -7.55 12.70 -3.96
C ALA A 411 -7.77 14.18 -3.63
N LEU A 412 -8.55 14.90 -4.43
CA LEU A 412 -8.95 16.28 -4.12
C LEU A 412 -9.78 16.36 -2.84
N GLY A 413 -10.75 15.44 -2.65
CA GLY A 413 -11.53 15.33 -1.42
C GLY A 413 -10.67 15.05 -0.18
N ILE A 414 -9.68 14.16 -0.31
CA ILE A 414 -8.68 13.93 0.76
C ILE A 414 -7.88 15.21 1.04
N GLY A 415 -7.47 15.91 0.00
CA GLY A 415 -6.63 17.10 0.09
C GLY A 415 -7.30 18.31 0.71
N GLU A 416 -8.63 18.46 0.58
CA GLU A 416 -9.38 19.58 1.18
C GLU A 416 -9.69 19.42 2.67
N LYS A 417 -9.47 18.21 3.22
CA LYS A 417 -9.82 17.89 4.61
C LYS A 417 -9.30 18.92 5.60
N GLY A 418 -10.21 19.48 6.40
CA GLY A 418 -9.95 20.51 7.41
C GLY A 418 -10.03 21.96 6.87
N LYS A 419 -10.22 22.15 5.54
CA LYS A 419 -10.32 23.46 4.91
C LYS A 419 -11.38 23.51 3.79
N GLU A 420 -12.37 22.63 3.85
CA GLU A 420 -13.38 22.42 2.81
C GLU A 420 -14.09 23.74 2.39
N ALA A 421 -14.55 24.52 3.37
CA ALA A 421 -15.22 25.80 3.10
C ALA A 421 -14.31 26.83 2.43
N ALA A 422 -13.03 26.86 2.81
CA ALA A 422 -12.03 27.77 2.21
C ALA A 422 -11.71 27.37 0.77
N CYS A 423 -11.55 26.07 0.51
CA CYS A 423 -11.31 25.51 -0.82
C CYS A 423 -12.49 25.81 -1.76
N LEU A 424 -13.73 25.51 -1.33
CA LEU A 424 -14.93 25.81 -2.11
C LEU A 424 -15.05 27.30 -2.43
N LYS A 425 -14.88 28.17 -1.42
CA LYS A 425 -14.94 29.62 -1.61
C LYS A 425 -13.86 30.14 -2.59
N ALA A 426 -12.68 29.58 -2.55
CA ALA A 426 -11.60 29.98 -3.43
C ALA A 426 -11.80 29.46 -4.86
N TRP A 427 -12.35 28.26 -5.02
CA TRP A 427 -12.62 27.65 -6.33
C TRP A 427 -13.77 28.32 -7.09
N LEU A 428 -14.77 28.84 -6.39
CA LEU A 428 -15.93 29.55 -6.98
C LEU A 428 -15.61 30.98 -7.45
N LYS A 429 -14.41 31.51 -7.23
CA LYS A 429 -13.93 32.81 -7.69
C LYS A 429 -13.30 32.75 -9.06
#